data_181bea7e877a9478c5c21edd4762fb00
#
_entry.id   181bea7e877a9478c5c21edd4762fb00
#
_cell.length_a   1.000
_cell.length_b   1.000
_cell.length_c   1.000
_cell.angle_alpha   90.00
_cell.angle_beta   90.00
_cell.angle_gamma   90.00
#
_symmetry.space_group_name_H-M   'P 1'
#
loop_
_entity.id
_entity.type
_entity.pdbx_description
1 polymer ?
#
loop_
_entity_poly.entity_id
_entity_poly.type
_entity_poly.pdbx_seq_one_letter_code
_entity_poly.pdbx_strand_id
1 'polypeptide(L)'
;MLIALLSTLIVLCAVLLISFLWERRKCLRMQHRLFRESRKLERTSHIAGAILKNVHAFILLIDNDFKVLKTNYYQKTGTKKGTEEKRVGDLLQCRNALAAEGGCGTHSFCGSCPIRTAIRQAFEQRRNFTDLEATLSVVTSDNTTVECDAVISGSYFLLNEEENMVITVHD
;
A
#
# COMPACT_ATOMS: atom_id res chain seq x y z
N MET A 1 -32.21 -61.80 17.76
CA MET A 1 -31.21 -61.35 16.74
C MET A 1 -31.67 -60.11 16.03
N LEU A 2 -32.88 -60.00 15.50
CA LEU A 2 -33.38 -58.81 14.76
C LEU A 2 -33.39 -57.51 15.59
N ILE A 3 -33.81 -57.55 16.86
CA ILE A 3 -33.89 -56.41 17.78
C ILE A 3 -32.49 -55.83 18.07
N ALA A 4 -31.48 -56.71 18.24
CA ALA A 4 -30.11 -56.28 18.45
C ALA A 4 -29.52 -55.57 17.23
N LEU A 5 -29.81 -56.00 16.02
CA LEU A 5 -29.41 -55.39 14.77
C LEU A 5 -30.09 -54.02 14.58
N LEU A 6 -31.36 -53.89 14.95
CA LEU A 6 -32.09 -52.62 14.85
C LEU A 6 -31.54 -51.59 15.83
N SER A 7 -31.23 -52.00 17.06
CA SER A 7 -30.64 -51.10 18.07
C SER A 7 -29.25 -50.59 17.66
N THR A 8 -28.39 -51.42 17.07
CA THR A 8 -27.07 -51.02 16.58
C THR A 8 -27.16 -50.03 15.42
N LEU A 9 -28.13 -50.24 14.52
CA LEU A 9 -28.36 -49.33 13.39
C LEU A 9 -28.83 -47.95 13.86
N ILE A 10 -29.73 -47.88 14.85
CA ILE A 10 -30.21 -46.62 15.44
C ILE A 10 -29.05 -45.84 16.08
N VAL A 11 -28.22 -46.54 16.86
CA VAL A 11 -27.03 -45.90 17.50
C VAL A 11 -26.08 -45.36 16.44
N LEU A 12 -25.80 -46.12 15.39
CA LEU A 12 -24.93 -45.67 14.30
C LEU A 12 -25.48 -44.43 13.60
N CYS A 13 -26.79 -44.42 13.28
CA CYS A 13 -27.44 -43.24 12.69
C CYS A 13 -27.37 -42.02 13.62
N ALA A 14 -27.56 -42.19 14.93
CA ALA A 14 -27.47 -41.10 15.89
C ALA A 14 -26.05 -40.53 15.96
N VAL A 15 -25.02 -41.36 15.96
CA VAL A 15 -23.61 -40.93 15.95
C VAL A 15 -23.29 -40.14 14.68
N LEU A 16 -23.72 -40.62 13.52
CA LEU A 16 -23.52 -39.94 12.23
C LEU A 16 -24.23 -38.57 12.20
N LEU A 17 -25.44 -38.50 12.70
CA LEU A 17 -26.21 -37.25 12.81
C LEU A 17 -25.52 -36.25 13.75
N ILE A 18 -25.05 -36.70 14.90
CA ILE A 18 -24.32 -35.84 15.85
C ILE A 18 -23.01 -35.30 15.21
N SER A 19 -22.26 -36.19 14.56
CA SER A 19 -21.03 -35.82 13.85
C SER A 19 -21.31 -34.77 12.75
N PHE A 20 -22.33 -35.01 11.92
CA PHE A 20 -22.75 -34.11 10.87
C PHE A 20 -23.17 -32.74 11.42
N LEU A 21 -23.95 -32.70 12.51
CA LEU A 21 -24.37 -31.45 13.14
C LEU A 21 -23.19 -30.70 13.76
N TRP A 22 -22.21 -31.41 14.30
CA TRP A 22 -21.00 -30.81 14.87
C TRP A 22 -20.12 -30.18 13.79
N GLU A 23 -19.91 -30.88 12.68
CA GLU A 23 -19.20 -30.37 11.49
C GLU A 23 -19.90 -29.13 10.94
N ARG A 24 -21.21 -29.16 10.79
CA ARG A 24 -22.02 -28.05 10.32
C ARG A 24 -21.88 -26.80 11.22
N ARG A 25 -21.92 -27.01 12.54
CA ARG A 25 -21.70 -25.92 13.54
C ARG A 25 -20.29 -25.37 13.47
N LYS A 26 -19.28 -26.19 13.20
CA LYS A 26 -17.89 -25.77 13.03
C LYS A 26 -17.74 -24.90 11.77
N CYS A 27 -18.32 -25.34 10.67
CA CYS A 27 -18.33 -24.61 9.40
C CYS A 27 -19.00 -23.22 9.54
N LEU A 28 -20.18 -23.15 10.13
CA LEU A 28 -20.90 -21.91 10.38
C LEU A 28 -20.10 -20.94 11.26
N ARG A 29 -19.45 -21.43 12.32
CA ARG A 29 -18.59 -20.61 13.18
C ARG A 29 -17.38 -20.04 12.42
N MET A 30 -16.78 -20.84 11.53
CA MET A 30 -15.68 -20.41 10.68
C MET A 30 -16.12 -19.32 9.70
N GLN A 31 -17.25 -19.50 9.02
CA GLN A 31 -17.82 -18.49 8.12
C GLN A 31 -18.11 -17.17 8.85
N HIS A 32 -18.68 -17.22 10.06
CA HIS A 32 -18.91 -16.02 10.86
C HIS A 32 -17.63 -15.30 11.29
N ARG A 33 -16.55 -16.05 11.54
CA ARG A 33 -15.23 -15.45 11.83
C ARG A 33 -14.66 -14.73 10.60
N LEU A 34 -14.62 -15.42 9.46
CA LEU A 34 -14.15 -14.87 8.19
C LEU A 34 -14.92 -13.60 7.81
N PHE A 35 -16.25 -13.64 7.94
CA PHE A 35 -17.09 -12.49 7.64
C PHE A 35 -16.82 -11.29 8.58
N ARG A 36 -16.58 -11.55 9.85
CA ARG A 36 -16.19 -10.48 10.81
C ARG A 36 -14.83 -9.87 10.48
N GLU A 37 -13.84 -10.70 10.16
CA GLU A 37 -12.51 -10.21 9.77
C GLU A 37 -12.54 -9.42 8.45
N SER A 38 -13.29 -9.91 7.45
CA SER A 38 -13.50 -9.19 6.19
C SER A 38 -14.11 -7.80 6.42
N ARG A 39 -15.15 -7.69 7.25
CA ARG A 39 -15.75 -6.40 7.59
C ARG A 39 -14.80 -5.46 8.34
N LYS A 40 -13.94 -5.98 9.21
CA LYS A 40 -12.93 -5.16 9.90
C LYS A 40 -11.91 -4.60 8.88
N LEU A 41 -11.41 -5.45 7.98
CA LEU A 41 -10.49 -5.04 6.92
C LEU A 41 -11.12 -3.97 6.02
N GLU A 42 -12.35 -4.19 5.58
CA GLU A 42 -13.09 -3.22 4.76
C GLU A 42 -13.25 -1.88 5.48
N ARG A 43 -13.69 -1.89 6.74
CA ARG A 43 -13.82 -0.67 7.55
C ARG A 43 -12.48 0.06 7.71
N THR A 44 -11.39 -0.67 8.00
CA THR A 44 -10.05 -0.09 8.15
C THR A 44 -9.58 0.52 6.83
N SER A 45 -9.81 -0.17 5.71
CA SER A 45 -9.49 0.33 4.38
C SER A 45 -10.26 1.60 4.03
N HIS A 46 -11.56 1.65 4.33
CA HIS A 46 -12.38 2.85 4.13
C HIS A 46 -11.91 4.04 4.97
N ILE A 47 -11.58 3.81 6.25
CA ILE A 47 -11.07 4.87 7.13
C ILE A 47 -9.71 5.38 6.61
N ALA A 48 -8.78 4.48 6.27
CA ALA A 48 -7.49 4.85 5.70
C ALA A 48 -7.66 5.65 4.40
N GLY A 49 -8.56 5.22 3.51
CA GLY A 49 -8.88 5.94 2.28
C GLY A 49 -9.45 7.34 2.52
N ALA A 50 -10.34 7.49 3.52
CA ALA A 50 -10.90 8.79 3.89
C ALA A 50 -9.82 9.73 4.46
N ILE A 51 -8.92 9.23 5.31
CA ILE A 51 -7.79 10.01 5.84
C ILE A 51 -6.89 10.46 4.69
N LEU A 52 -6.44 9.54 3.82
CA LEU A 52 -5.57 9.85 2.69
C LEU A 52 -6.17 10.90 1.73
N LYS A 53 -7.48 10.89 1.56
CA LYS A 53 -8.19 11.86 0.72
C LYS A 53 -8.18 13.27 1.32
N ASN A 54 -8.24 13.40 2.64
CA ASN A 54 -8.39 14.69 3.34
C ASN A 54 -7.06 15.31 3.81
N VAL A 55 -5.95 14.55 3.79
CA VAL A 55 -4.62 15.10 4.13
C VAL A 55 -4.16 16.08 3.07
N HIS A 56 -3.69 17.28 3.49
CA HIS A 56 -3.16 18.33 2.59
C HIS A 56 -1.71 18.08 2.14
N ALA A 57 -1.33 16.83 1.94
CA ALA A 57 -0.03 16.42 1.45
C ALA A 57 -0.17 15.31 0.41
N PHE A 58 0.79 15.16 -0.48
CA PHE A 58 0.93 13.94 -1.26
C PHE A 58 1.57 12.86 -0.38
N ILE A 59 0.96 11.69 -0.35
CA ILE A 59 1.46 10.53 0.39
C ILE A 59 1.78 9.45 -0.61
N LEU A 60 2.99 8.92 -0.53
CA LEU A 60 3.50 7.85 -1.38
C LEU A 60 4.04 6.73 -0.49
N LEU A 61 3.56 5.52 -0.70
CA LEU A 61 4.18 4.30 -0.21
C LEU A 61 5.12 3.79 -1.30
N ILE A 62 6.39 3.63 -0.96
CA ILE A 62 7.42 3.16 -1.90
C ILE A 62 8.15 1.93 -1.37
N ASP A 63 8.68 1.14 -2.28
CA ASP A 63 9.63 0.06 -1.98
C ASP A 63 11.09 0.56 -2.00
N ASN A 64 12.02 -0.37 -1.76
CA ASN A 64 13.46 -0.10 -1.75
C ASN A 64 14.03 0.27 -3.15
N ASP A 65 13.32 -0.04 -4.23
CA ASP A 65 13.65 0.36 -5.60
C ASP A 65 13.06 1.73 -5.99
N PHE A 66 12.49 2.45 -5.02
CA PHE A 66 11.81 3.75 -5.18
C PHE A 66 10.53 3.70 -6.02
N LYS A 67 9.98 2.52 -6.26
CA LYS A 67 8.71 2.34 -6.95
C LYS A 67 7.55 2.69 -6.04
N VAL A 68 6.58 3.41 -6.60
CA VAL A 68 5.39 3.81 -5.87
C VAL A 68 4.37 2.68 -5.87
N LEU A 69 4.20 2.04 -4.72
CA LEU A 69 3.23 0.96 -4.51
C LEU A 69 1.81 1.52 -4.32
N LYS A 70 1.68 2.62 -3.57
CA LYS A 70 0.40 3.26 -3.28
C LYS A 70 0.56 4.77 -3.08
N THR A 71 -0.45 5.54 -3.47
CA THR A 71 -0.42 7.00 -3.34
C THR A 71 -1.83 7.58 -3.37
N ASN A 72 -2.01 8.77 -2.77
CA ASN A 72 -3.19 9.61 -2.92
C ASN A 72 -3.05 10.65 -4.07
N TYR A 73 -1.94 10.68 -4.78
CA TYR A 73 -1.64 11.65 -5.85
C TYR A 73 -2.75 11.74 -6.89
N TYR A 74 -3.19 10.60 -7.43
CA TYR A 74 -4.22 10.57 -8.47
C TYR A 74 -5.58 11.09 -8.01
N GLN A 75 -5.90 10.90 -6.72
CA GLN A 75 -7.14 11.41 -6.13
C GLN A 75 -7.11 12.93 -5.95
N LYS A 76 -5.93 13.49 -5.67
CA LYS A 76 -5.74 14.92 -5.46
C LYS A 76 -5.61 15.71 -6.75
N THR A 77 -4.90 15.16 -7.73
CA THR A 77 -4.66 15.82 -9.02
C THR A 77 -5.77 15.57 -10.04
N GLY A 78 -6.65 14.59 -9.79
CA GLY A 78 -7.66 14.15 -10.76
C GLY A 78 -7.08 13.42 -11.97
N THR A 79 -5.78 13.13 -11.99
CA THR A 79 -5.14 12.42 -13.08
C THR A 79 -5.47 10.93 -13.04
N LYS A 80 -5.50 10.26 -14.20
CA LYS A 80 -5.74 8.82 -14.25
C LYS A 80 -4.47 8.05 -13.91
N LYS A 81 -4.62 7.01 -13.07
CA LYS A 81 -3.53 6.06 -12.81
C LYS A 81 -3.24 5.27 -14.09
N GLY A 82 -2.00 5.36 -14.61
CA GLY A 82 -1.51 4.50 -15.70
C GLY A 82 -1.26 3.08 -15.21
N THR A 83 -1.00 2.18 -16.15
CA THR A 83 -0.61 0.77 -15.87
C THR A 83 0.87 0.63 -15.57
N GLU A 84 1.68 1.64 -15.86
CA GLU A 84 3.12 1.62 -15.68
C GLU A 84 3.51 1.83 -14.22
N GLU A 85 4.51 1.10 -13.77
CA GLU A 85 5.17 1.31 -12.48
C GLU A 85 5.94 2.62 -12.53
N LYS A 86 5.67 3.51 -11.57
CA LYS A 86 6.31 4.83 -11.48
C LYS A 86 7.18 4.92 -10.24
N ARG A 87 8.36 5.51 -10.40
CA ARG A 87 9.16 5.97 -9.27
C ARG A 87 8.68 7.34 -8.81
N VAL A 88 9.16 7.77 -7.64
CA VAL A 88 8.74 9.02 -7.01
C VAL A 88 8.80 10.22 -7.96
N GLY A 89 9.93 10.42 -8.66
CA GLY A 89 10.09 11.55 -9.57
C GLY A 89 9.22 11.47 -10.83
N ASP A 90 8.94 10.25 -11.33
CA ASP A 90 8.05 10.06 -12.48
C ASP A 90 6.61 10.41 -12.11
N LEU A 91 6.19 10.04 -10.89
CA LEU A 91 4.86 10.38 -10.39
C LEU A 91 4.70 11.88 -10.18
N LEU A 92 5.71 12.53 -9.58
CA LEU A 92 5.71 13.97 -9.30
C LEU A 92 6.02 14.83 -10.53
N GLN A 93 6.15 14.22 -11.72
CA GLN A 93 6.46 14.90 -12.97
C GLN A 93 7.77 15.70 -12.92
N CYS A 94 8.80 15.17 -12.24
CA CYS A 94 10.11 15.78 -12.17
C CYS A 94 10.71 15.94 -13.57
N ARG A 95 11.16 17.16 -13.92
CA ARG A 95 11.78 17.47 -15.21
C ARG A 95 12.90 16.49 -15.60
N ASN A 96 13.79 16.18 -14.66
CA ASN A 96 14.91 15.28 -14.90
C ASN A 96 14.46 13.83 -15.13
N ALA A 97 13.36 13.40 -14.47
CA ALA A 97 12.80 12.09 -14.68
C ALA A 97 12.15 11.96 -16.06
N LEU A 98 11.46 13.02 -16.51
CA LEU A 98 10.80 13.04 -17.82
C LEU A 98 11.81 13.20 -18.98
N ALA A 99 12.95 13.83 -18.73
CA ALA A 99 14.01 14.01 -19.74
C ALA A 99 14.86 12.75 -19.95
N ALA A 100 14.77 11.76 -19.10
CA ALA A 100 15.56 10.51 -19.18
C ALA A 100 14.69 9.33 -19.60
N GLU A 101 15.09 8.53 -20.58
CA GLU A 101 14.37 7.36 -21.04
C GLU A 101 14.08 6.33 -19.93
N GLY A 102 14.99 6.17 -18.98
CA GLY A 102 14.85 5.27 -17.83
C GLY A 102 14.07 5.88 -16.65
N GLY A 103 13.55 7.10 -16.77
CA GLY A 103 12.76 7.77 -15.73
C GLY A 103 13.59 8.25 -14.53
N CYS A 104 12.91 8.37 -13.39
CA CYS A 104 13.52 8.87 -12.16
C CYS A 104 14.72 7.99 -11.72
N GLY A 105 15.85 8.66 -11.51
CA GLY A 105 17.10 8.03 -11.06
C GLY A 105 18.10 7.73 -12.16
N THR A 106 17.77 7.94 -13.44
CA THR A 106 18.64 7.63 -14.57
C THR A 106 19.27 8.87 -15.23
N HIS A 107 18.74 10.06 -14.94
CA HIS A 107 19.31 11.31 -15.41
C HIS A 107 20.62 11.65 -14.67
N SER A 108 21.58 12.32 -15.33
CA SER A 108 22.88 12.68 -14.74
C SER A 108 22.76 13.47 -13.42
N PHE A 109 21.78 14.36 -13.31
CA PHE A 109 21.52 15.12 -12.10
C PHE A 109 20.83 14.33 -10.96
N CYS A 110 20.33 13.11 -11.22
CA CYS A 110 19.71 12.30 -10.18
C CYS A 110 20.72 11.81 -9.11
N GLY A 111 22.01 11.79 -9.42
CA GLY A 111 23.08 11.48 -8.47
C GLY A 111 23.21 12.50 -7.34
N SER A 112 22.91 13.77 -7.60
CA SER A 112 22.93 14.87 -6.64
C SER A 112 21.54 15.30 -6.14
N CYS A 113 20.48 14.55 -6.47
CA CYS A 113 19.11 14.85 -6.03
C CYS A 113 18.99 14.69 -4.50
N PRO A 114 18.64 15.77 -3.76
CA PRO A 114 18.56 15.72 -2.30
C PRO A 114 17.50 14.73 -1.81
N ILE A 115 16.35 14.67 -2.49
CA ILE A 115 15.24 13.76 -2.16
C ILE A 115 15.69 12.30 -2.33
N ARG A 116 16.29 11.97 -3.47
CA ARG A 116 16.79 10.61 -3.73
C ARG A 116 17.86 10.20 -2.73
N THR A 117 18.74 11.13 -2.37
CA THR A 117 19.81 10.90 -1.38
C THR A 117 19.21 10.62 0.00
N ALA A 118 18.25 11.43 0.44
CA ALA A 118 17.59 11.23 1.73
C ALA A 118 16.84 9.90 1.80
N ILE A 119 16.08 9.54 0.76
CA ILE A 119 15.36 8.26 0.69
C ILE A 119 16.35 7.09 0.76
N ARG A 120 17.43 7.12 -0.05
CA ARG A 120 18.45 6.07 -0.05
C ARG A 120 19.11 5.91 1.32
N GLN A 121 19.55 7.01 1.93
CA GLN A 121 20.15 6.98 3.26
C GLN A 121 19.18 6.45 4.32
N ALA A 122 17.90 6.80 4.22
CA ALA A 122 16.88 6.32 5.14
C ALA A 122 16.68 4.80 5.03
N PHE A 123 16.70 4.22 3.83
CA PHE A 123 16.68 2.77 3.65
C PHE A 123 17.96 2.11 4.17
N GLU A 124 19.14 2.62 3.80
CA GLU A 124 20.44 2.09 4.24
C GLU A 124 20.59 2.10 5.75
N GLN A 125 20.13 3.17 6.41
CA GLN A 125 20.25 3.35 7.86
C GLN A 125 19.03 2.84 8.64
N ARG A 126 17.96 2.42 7.94
CA ARG A 126 16.66 2.02 8.51
C ARG A 126 16.09 3.10 9.45
N ARG A 127 16.13 4.34 8.99
CA ARG A 127 15.74 5.52 9.78
C ARG A 127 14.72 6.37 9.02
N ASN A 128 13.98 7.13 9.81
CA ASN A 128 13.11 8.18 9.28
C ASN A 128 13.94 9.44 8.98
N PHE A 129 13.42 10.28 8.09
CA PHE A 129 13.86 11.65 7.95
C PHE A 129 12.64 12.58 7.96
N THR A 130 12.82 13.80 8.42
CA THR A 130 11.75 14.79 8.55
C THR A 130 12.21 16.12 7.98
N ASP A 131 11.24 16.87 7.47
CA ASP A 131 11.38 18.28 7.10
C ASP A 131 12.54 18.58 6.16
N LEU A 132 12.78 17.68 5.19
CA LEU A 132 13.72 17.94 4.11
C LEU A 132 13.11 18.99 3.17
N GLU A 133 13.66 20.19 3.19
CA GLU A 133 13.33 21.22 2.22
C GLU A 133 14.03 20.94 0.89
N ALA A 134 13.29 20.95 -0.20
CA ALA A 134 13.83 20.74 -1.54
C ALA A 134 13.00 21.46 -2.59
N THR A 135 13.69 22.09 -3.55
CA THR A 135 13.06 22.66 -4.74
C THR A 135 12.93 21.59 -5.82
N LEU A 136 11.73 21.38 -6.32
CA LEU A 136 11.38 20.44 -7.38
C LEU A 136 11.10 21.20 -8.68
N SER A 137 11.84 20.88 -9.75
CA SER A 137 11.47 21.33 -11.10
C SER A 137 10.44 20.34 -11.66
N VAL A 138 9.18 20.71 -11.68
CA VAL A 138 8.07 19.87 -12.18
C VAL A 138 7.56 20.35 -13.51
N VAL A 139 7.17 19.43 -14.37
CA VAL A 139 6.55 19.75 -15.67
C VAL A 139 5.03 19.65 -15.52
N THR A 140 4.37 20.74 -15.83
CA THR A 140 2.91 20.86 -15.77
C THR A 140 2.24 20.29 -17.02
N SER A 141 0.91 20.16 -17.02
CA SER A 141 0.14 19.58 -18.13
C SER A 141 0.23 20.36 -19.44
N ASP A 142 0.56 21.66 -19.37
CA ASP A 142 0.82 22.54 -20.51
C ASP A 142 2.28 22.51 -20.98
N ASN A 143 3.06 21.54 -20.49
CA ASN A 143 4.48 21.34 -20.81
C ASN A 143 5.40 22.50 -20.38
N THR A 144 4.99 23.29 -19.40
CA THR A 144 5.84 24.30 -18.77
C THR A 144 6.57 23.70 -17.57
N THR A 145 7.78 24.20 -17.31
CA THR A 145 8.53 23.80 -16.10
C THR A 145 8.31 24.86 -15.02
N VAL A 146 7.91 24.41 -13.84
CA VAL A 146 7.69 25.24 -12.65
C VAL A 146 8.59 24.75 -11.53
N GLU A 147 9.22 25.67 -10.81
CA GLU A 147 9.94 25.37 -9.59
C GLU A 147 8.96 25.39 -8.42
N CYS A 148 8.91 24.30 -7.67
CA CYS A 148 8.05 24.13 -6.50
C CYS A 148 8.92 23.82 -5.28
N ASP A 149 8.82 24.64 -4.26
CA ASP A 149 9.43 24.32 -2.97
C ASP A 149 8.53 23.32 -2.25
N ALA A 150 9.15 22.31 -1.69
CA ALA A 150 8.43 21.24 -0.99
C ALA A 150 9.18 20.82 0.26
N VAL A 151 8.41 20.48 1.28
CA VAL A 151 8.91 19.86 2.51
C VAL A 151 8.57 18.37 2.45
N ILE A 152 9.59 17.54 2.61
CA ILE A 152 9.48 16.09 2.41
C ILE A 152 9.92 15.36 3.67
N SER A 153 9.11 14.42 4.09
CA SER A 153 9.43 13.52 5.21
C SER A 153 9.26 12.07 4.79
N GLY A 154 10.09 11.19 5.34
CA GLY A 154 10.06 9.76 5.06
C GLY A 154 10.05 8.93 6.34
N SER A 155 9.11 7.97 6.42
CA SER A 155 8.99 7.02 7.52
C SER A 155 9.26 5.62 7.02
N TYR A 156 10.40 5.05 7.43
CA TYR A 156 10.80 3.68 7.13
C TYR A 156 10.03 2.68 8.00
N PHE A 157 9.65 1.54 7.43
CA PHE A 157 9.06 0.43 8.16
C PHE A 157 9.20 -0.90 7.38
N LEU A 158 9.06 -2.00 8.10
CA LEU A 158 8.98 -3.35 7.53
C LEU A 158 7.52 -3.79 7.43
N LEU A 159 7.14 -4.30 6.28
CA LEU A 159 5.85 -4.95 6.06
C LEU A 159 6.08 -6.31 5.43
N ASN A 160 5.70 -7.39 6.14
CA ASN A 160 5.94 -8.79 5.71
C ASN A 160 7.41 -9.05 5.32
N GLU A 161 8.36 -8.54 6.13
CA GLU A 161 9.81 -8.63 5.90
C GLU A 161 10.34 -7.80 4.71
N GLU A 162 9.47 -7.11 3.98
CA GLU A 162 9.84 -6.19 2.91
C GLU A 162 10.08 -4.78 3.45
N GLU A 163 11.15 -4.13 2.99
CA GLU A 163 11.49 -2.76 3.36
C GLU A 163 10.62 -1.77 2.58
N ASN A 164 9.94 -0.91 3.30
CA ASN A 164 9.04 0.07 2.74
C ASN A 164 9.23 1.44 3.39
N MET A 165 8.79 2.48 2.70
CA MET A 165 8.79 3.84 3.23
C MET A 165 7.53 4.59 2.84
N VAL A 166 6.94 5.30 3.78
CA VAL A 166 5.92 6.31 3.50
C VAL A 166 6.60 7.66 3.34
N ILE A 167 6.46 8.25 2.17
CA ILE A 167 6.91 9.61 1.87
C ILE A 167 5.72 10.55 1.94
N THR A 168 5.87 11.66 2.62
CA THR A 168 4.94 12.78 2.58
C THR A 168 5.59 13.97 1.89
N VAL A 169 4.87 14.60 0.97
CA VAL A 169 5.31 15.78 0.23
C VAL A 169 4.24 16.85 0.40
N HIS A 170 4.61 17.97 0.96
CA HIS A 170 3.74 19.14 1.13
C HIS A 170 4.51 20.44 0.85
N ASP A 171 3.81 21.47 0.49
CA ASP A 171 4.24 22.86 0.30
C ASP A 171 4.10 23.68 1.59
#